data_213b404de14917a5c6a36f7b5437b7dd
#
_entry.id   213b404de14917a5c6a36f7b5437b7dd
#
_cell.length_a   1.000
_cell.length_b   1.000
_cell.length_c   1.000
_cell.angle_alpha   90.00
_cell.angle_beta   90.00
_cell.angle_gamma   90.00
#
_symmetry.space_group_name_H-M   'P 1'
#
loop_
_entity.id
_entity.type
_entity.pdbx_description
1 polymer ?
#
loop_
_entity_poly.entity_id
_entity_poly.type
_entity_poly.pdbx_seq_one_letter_code
_entity_poly.pdbx_strand_id
1 'polypeptide(L)'
;MTLQQLKYADRVAATGSISEAARQVFVTQPTLTEAIRALEEELRVAIFTRSSRGVSVTREGEEFLASARQILDDAARIQEKYTGKAVRRPQFAVSCQHYAFAVEAFMDVVRSCEADRYDFTLRETVTSEIIDDVARHRSEIGVLYLSRRNERALMKILKKEDLSFEELFVSRPHVFLGKRHPLAKRKGGISPKELDAYPFISFEQGVENALYFSEEVMPAIDRKRNIRVRDRATMTNLILGLDGYTVASGALSRELNGPDIVAVPLKMDDFIRVGLVTRAGISLSSAGGSFVAALRQRTQAAGPGRAQKAAGK
;
A
#
# COMPACT_ATOMS: atom_id res chain seq x y z
N MET A 1 -20.58 -5.72 -25.07
CA MET A 1 -20.33 -5.09 -23.74
C MET A 1 -20.55 -3.58 -23.85
N THR A 2 -21.33 -2.98 -22.92
CA THR A 2 -21.66 -1.56 -22.89
C THR A 2 -21.33 -0.95 -21.55
N LEU A 3 -21.08 0.37 -21.49
CA LEU A 3 -20.88 1.09 -20.21
C LEU A 3 -22.07 0.91 -19.24
N GLN A 4 -23.27 0.76 -19.76
CA GLN A 4 -24.45 0.53 -18.97
C GLN A 4 -24.43 -0.85 -18.29
N GLN A 5 -24.00 -1.88 -19.01
CA GLN A 5 -23.82 -3.22 -18.44
C GLN A 5 -22.72 -3.25 -17.38
N LEU A 6 -21.61 -2.51 -17.58
CA LEU A 6 -20.55 -2.37 -16.56
C LEU A 6 -21.09 -1.70 -15.30
N LYS A 7 -21.88 -0.60 -15.43
CA LYS A 7 -22.54 0.05 -14.27
C LYS A 7 -23.48 -0.89 -13.54
N TYR A 8 -24.22 -1.72 -14.25
CA TYR A 8 -25.12 -2.70 -13.67
C TYR A 8 -24.35 -3.76 -12.89
N ALA A 9 -23.30 -4.31 -13.48
CA ALA A 9 -22.46 -5.32 -12.81
C ALA A 9 -21.82 -4.75 -11.53
N ASP A 10 -21.25 -3.56 -11.59
CA ASP A 10 -20.66 -2.91 -10.40
C ASP A 10 -21.70 -2.68 -9.30
N ARG A 11 -22.92 -2.26 -9.66
CA ARG A 11 -23.99 -2.05 -8.68
C ARG A 11 -24.49 -3.35 -8.05
N VAL A 12 -24.61 -4.45 -8.82
CA VAL A 12 -24.95 -5.77 -8.29
C VAL A 12 -23.88 -6.26 -7.33
N ALA A 13 -22.61 -6.08 -7.65
CA ALA A 13 -21.49 -6.43 -6.77
C ALA A 13 -21.53 -5.64 -5.45
N ALA A 14 -21.82 -4.33 -5.52
CA ALA A 14 -21.87 -3.46 -4.35
C ALA A 14 -23.03 -3.77 -3.40
N THR A 15 -24.17 -4.22 -3.93
CA THR A 15 -25.39 -4.49 -3.14
C THR A 15 -25.53 -5.94 -2.71
N GLY A 16 -24.90 -6.89 -3.37
CA GLY A 16 -25.10 -8.32 -3.19
C GLY A 16 -26.52 -8.81 -3.54
N SER A 17 -27.34 -7.96 -4.23
CA SER A 17 -28.73 -8.22 -4.54
C SER A 17 -29.15 -7.60 -5.87
N ILE A 18 -29.65 -8.42 -6.80
CA ILE A 18 -30.13 -7.92 -8.09
C ILE A 18 -31.35 -6.99 -7.92
N SER A 19 -32.25 -7.31 -7.02
CA SER A 19 -33.45 -6.50 -6.77
C SER A 19 -33.08 -5.11 -6.21
N GLU A 20 -32.16 -5.07 -5.25
CA GLU A 20 -31.68 -3.82 -4.67
C GLU A 20 -30.88 -3.01 -5.69
N ALA A 21 -29.99 -3.66 -6.45
CA ALA A 21 -29.26 -3.01 -7.53
C ALA A 21 -30.20 -2.40 -8.58
N ALA A 22 -31.23 -3.14 -9.01
CA ALA A 22 -32.22 -2.68 -10.00
C ALA A 22 -32.94 -1.41 -9.52
N ARG A 23 -33.33 -1.37 -8.25
CA ARG A 23 -33.95 -0.19 -7.62
C ARG A 23 -33.01 1.01 -7.65
N GLN A 24 -31.73 0.81 -7.31
CA GLN A 24 -30.73 1.89 -7.28
C GLN A 24 -30.36 2.44 -8.67
N VAL A 25 -30.44 1.60 -9.72
CA VAL A 25 -30.18 2.04 -11.09
C VAL A 25 -31.45 2.37 -11.88
N PHE A 26 -32.61 2.42 -11.20
CA PHE A 26 -33.92 2.81 -11.73
C PHE A 26 -34.37 1.96 -12.93
N VAL A 27 -34.17 0.63 -12.85
CA VAL A 27 -34.66 -0.33 -13.84
C VAL A 27 -35.45 -1.46 -13.17
N THR A 28 -36.15 -2.27 -13.97
CA THR A 28 -36.80 -3.46 -13.41
C THR A 28 -35.78 -4.58 -13.15
N GLN A 29 -36.08 -5.44 -12.17
CA GLN A 29 -35.20 -6.59 -11.88
C GLN A 29 -35.01 -7.52 -13.08
N PRO A 30 -36.04 -7.86 -13.90
CA PRO A 30 -35.85 -8.64 -15.11
C PRO A 30 -34.88 -7.98 -16.10
N THR A 31 -35.00 -6.66 -16.31
CA THR A 31 -34.11 -5.88 -17.21
C THR A 31 -32.65 -5.97 -16.75
N LEU A 32 -32.42 -5.80 -15.45
CA LEU A 32 -31.07 -5.89 -14.89
C LEU A 32 -30.52 -7.32 -15.01
N THR A 33 -31.34 -8.31 -14.72
CA THR A 33 -30.97 -9.73 -14.82
C THR A 33 -30.55 -10.10 -16.23
N GLU A 34 -31.33 -9.69 -17.22
CA GLU A 34 -31.05 -9.97 -18.62
C GLU A 34 -29.78 -9.26 -19.10
N ALA A 35 -29.55 -8.00 -18.69
CA ALA A 35 -28.36 -7.25 -19.01
C ALA A 35 -27.08 -7.90 -18.45
N ILE A 36 -27.13 -8.39 -17.22
CA ILE A 36 -26.01 -9.14 -16.61
C ILE A 36 -25.78 -10.46 -17.32
N ARG A 37 -26.85 -11.21 -17.60
CA ARG A 37 -26.76 -12.48 -18.32
C ARG A 37 -26.12 -12.31 -19.71
N ALA A 38 -26.59 -11.34 -20.47
CA ALA A 38 -26.03 -11.03 -21.80
C ALA A 38 -24.55 -10.64 -21.72
N LEU A 39 -24.13 -9.93 -20.67
CA LEU A 39 -22.74 -9.58 -20.44
C LEU A 39 -21.89 -10.83 -20.13
N GLU A 40 -22.36 -11.72 -19.24
CA GLU A 40 -21.68 -12.98 -18.89
C GLU A 40 -21.57 -13.92 -20.10
N GLU A 41 -22.62 -14.01 -20.93
CA GLU A 41 -22.64 -14.80 -22.17
C GLU A 41 -21.65 -14.25 -23.22
N GLU A 42 -21.62 -12.94 -23.42
CA GLU A 42 -20.68 -12.29 -24.37
C GLU A 42 -19.22 -12.52 -23.96
N LEU A 43 -18.93 -12.39 -22.66
CA LEU A 43 -17.58 -12.52 -22.14
C LEU A 43 -17.19 -13.99 -21.89
N ARG A 44 -18.15 -14.91 -21.89
CA ARG A 44 -17.99 -16.32 -21.51
C ARG A 44 -17.40 -16.50 -20.11
N VAL A 45 -17.77 -15.60 -19.19
CA VAL A 45 -17.32 -15.57 -17.81
C VAL A 45 -18.54 -15.43 -16.91
N ALA A 46 -18.64 -16.27 -15.88
CA ALA A 46 -19.60 -16.09 -14.81
C ALA A 46 -19.07 -15.02 -13.86
N ILE A 47 -19.67 -13.83 -13.85
CA ILE A 47 -19.30 -12.75 -12.95
C ILE A 47 -19.88 -12.97 -11.56
N PHE A 48 -21.09 -13.57 -11.52
CA PHE A 48 -21.84 -13.77 -10.28
C PHE A 48 -22.28 -15.23 -10.08
N THR A 49 -22.28 -15.66 -8.82
CA THR A 49 -23.00 -16.85 -8.36
C THR A 49 -24.27 -16.44 -7.62
N ARG A 50 -25.37 -17.17 -7.86
CA ARG A 50 -26.65 -16.91 -7.21
C ARG A 50 -26.94 -18.00 -6.18
N SER A 51 -27.40 -17.61 -5.01
CA SER A 51 -27.80 -18.51 -3.94
C SER A 51 -29.08 -18.04 -3.29
N SER A 52 -29.67 -18.85 -2.41
CA SER A 52 -30.79 -18.45 -1.58
C SER A 52 -30.48 -17.27 -0.63
N ARG A 53 -29.20 -16.97 -0.42
CA ARG A 53 -28.73 -15.85 0.43
C ARG A 53 -28.41 -14.58 -0.36
N GLY A 54 -28.57 -14.58 -1.68
CA GLY A 54 -28.28 -13.44 -2.54
C GLY A 54 -27.29 -13.74 -3.65
N VAL A 55 -26.56 -12.72 -4.08
CA VAL A 55 -25.59 -12.76 -5.17
C VAL A 55 -24.19 -12.55 -4.61
N SER A 56 -23.25 -13.41 -4.99
CA SER A 56 -21.83 -13.29 -4.66
C SER A 56 -21.00 -13.14 -5.94
N VAL A 57 -19.91 -12.40 -5.89
CA VAL A 57 -18.99 -12.26 -6.99
C VAL A 57 -18.10 -13.50 -7.09
N THR A 58 -17.85 -14.00 -8.29
CA THR A 58 -16.88 -15.07 -8.53
C THR A 58 -15.46 -14.52 -8.52
N ARG A 59 -14.45 -15.40 -8.54
CA ARG A 59 -13.05 -14.97 -8.66
C ARG A 59 -12.81 -14.24 -9.98
N GLU A 60 -13.26 -14.80 -11.08
CA GLU A 60 -13.18 -14.19 -12.41
C GLU A 60 -13.99 -12.89 -12.47
N GLY A 61 -15.12 -12.83 -11.75
CA GLY A 61 -15.94 -11.64 -11.59
C GLY A 61 -15.21 -10.52 -10.85
N GLU A 62 -14.42 -10.81 -9.83
CA GLU A 62 -13.60 -9.81 -9.13
C GLU A 62 -12.59 -9.15 -10.07
N GLU A 63 -11.89 -9.96 -10.89
CA GLU A 63 -10.93 -9.48 -11.88
C GLU A 63 -11.62 -8.62 -12.95
N PHE A 64 -12.77 -9.07 -13.45
CA PHE A 64 -13.57 -8.32 -14.40
C PHE A 64 -14.06 -6.99 -13.82
N LEU A 65 -14.65 -6.99 -12.62
CA LEU A 65 -15.19 -5.79 -11.98
C LEU A 65 -14.10 -4.75 -11.68
N ALA A 66 -12.89 -5.18 -11.33
CA ALA A 66 -11.76 -4.27 -11.17
C ALA A 66 -11.48 -3.50 -12.46
N SER A 67 -11.40 -4.20 -13.60
CA SER A 67 -11.22 -3.60 -14.92
C SER A 67 -12.41 -2.75 -15.35
N ALA A 68 -13.64 -3.22 -15.07
CA ALA A 68 -14.88 -2.50 -15.39
C ALA A 68 -14.97 -1.15 -14.67
N ARG A 69 -14.58 -1.09 -13.39
CA ARG A 69 -14.53 0.16 -12.60
C ARG A 69 -13.59 1.17 -13.23
N GLN A 70 -12.43 0.72 -13.69
CA GLN A 70 -11.46 1.60 -14.35
C GLN A 70 -12.03 2.20 -15.65
N ILE A 71 -12.69 1.38 -16.49
CA ILE A 71 -13.35 1.86 -17.72
C ILE A 71 -14.45 2.88 -17.38
N LEU A 72 -15.26 2.61 -16.36
CA LEU A 72 -16.30 3.53 -15.90
C LEU A 72 -15.72 4.86 -15.42
N ASP A 73 -14.59 4.80 -14.73
CA ASP A 73 -13.86 5.97 -14.26
C ASP A 73 -13.30 6.79 -15.42
N ASP A 74 -12.72 6.14 -16.43
CA ASP A 74 -12.22 6.82 -17.62
C ASP A 74 -13.34 7.46 -18.42
N ALA A 75 -14.46 6.75 -18.60
CA ALA A 75 -15.64 7.29 -19.26
C ALA A 75 -16.23 8.49 -18.49
N ALA A 76 -16.27 8.43 -17.16
CA ALA A 76 -16.72 9.54 -16.33
C ALA A 76 -15.79 10.77 -16.47
N ARG A 77 -14.45 10.57 -16.52
CA ARG A 77 -13.47 11.65 -16.76
C ARG A 77 -13.69 12.35 -18.10
N ILE A 78 -13.94 11.57 -19.14
CA ILE A 78 -14.25 12.14 -20.47
C ILE A 78 -15.54 12.95 -20.40
N GLN A 79 -16.60 12.38 -19.83
CA GLN A 79 -17.89 13.04 -19.72
C GLN A 79 -17.80 14.35 -18.92
N GLU A 80 -17.08 14.36 -17.80
CA GLU A 80 -16.84 15.54 -16.95
C GLU A 80 -16.09 16.64 -17.72
N LYS A 81 -15.02 16.26 -18.43
CA LYS A 81 -14.21 17.20 -19.23
C LYS A 81 -15.05 17.99 -20.25
N TYR A 82 -16.09 17.38 -20.80
CA TYR A 82 -16.86 17.97 -21.91
C TYR A 82 -18.27 18.45 -21.52
N THR A 83 -18.84 18.01 -20.39
CA THR A 83 -20.20 18.38 -19.98
C THR A 83 -20.28 19.28 -18.75
N GLY A 84 -19.22 19.40 -17.97
CA GLY A 84 -19.16 20.27 -16.78
C GLY A 84 -20.19 19.94 -15.67
N LYS A 85 -20.83 18.76 -15.67
CA LYS A 85 -22.03 18.46 -14.88
C LYS A 85 -21.92 17.33 -13.86
N ALA A 86 -20.74 16.89 -13.47
CA ALA A 86 -20.65 15.89 -12.40
C ALA A 86 -19.77 16.38 -11.25
N VAL A 87 -20.33 16.55 -10.08
CA VAL A 87 -19.56 16.62 -8.82
C VAL A 87 -18.93 15.25 -8.61
N ARG A 88 -17.77 15.04 -9.22
CA ARG A 88 -17.03 13.79 -9.05
C ARG A 88 -16.37 13.80 -7.68
N ARG A 89 -16.52 12.70 -6.98
CA ARG A 89 -15.76 12.40 -5.77
C ARG A 89 -14.47 11.70 -6.21
N PRO A 90 -13.30 12.39 -6.25
CA PRO A 90 -12.04 11.75 -6.57
C PRO A 90 -11.81 10.57 -5.66
N GLN A 91 -11.41 9.44 -6.24
CA GLN A 91 -11.01 8.25 -5.52
C GLN A 91 -9.53 8.02 -5.71
N PHE A 92 -8.84 7.67 -4.65
CA PHE A 92 -7.42 7.34 -4.67
C PHE A 92 -7.10 6.40 -3.53
N ALA A 93 -6.41 5.30 -3.81
CA ALA A 93 -6.02 4.33 -2.80
C ALA A 93 -4.55 3.95 -2.93
N VAL A 94 -3.88 3.88 -1.80
CA VAL A 94 -2.49 3.45 -1.67
C VAL A 94 -2.39 2.37 -0.61
N SER A 95 -1.63 1.33 -0.87
CA SER A 95 -1.21 0.33 0.11
C SER A 95 0.29 0.41 0.31
N CYS A 96 0.77 0.47 1.53
CA CYS A 96 2.18 0.60 1.82
C CYS A 96 2.59 -0.21 3.06
N GLN A 97 3.86 -0.59 3.12
CA GLN A 97 4.47 -0.98 4.38
C GLN A 97 4.48 0.22 5.35
N HIS A 98 4.86 -0.01 6.59
CA HIS A 98 4.75 0.99 7.66
C HIS A 98 5.76 2.15 7.55
N TYR A 99 5.59 2.98 6.51
CA TYR A 99 6.48 4.10 6.20
C TYR A 99 5.87 5.47 6.50
N ALA A 100 6.44 6.19 7.46
CA ALA A 100 6.02 7.55 7.79
C ALA A 100 6.03 8.49 6.57
N PHE A 101 7.05 8.43 5.71
CA PHE A 101 7.14 9.26 4.50
C PHE A 101 6.02 9.00 3.49
N ALA A 102 5.46 7.76 3.45
CA ALA A 102 4.32 7.46 2.59
C ALA A 102 3.03 8.12 3.14
N VAL A 103 2.85 8.11 4.46
CA VAL A 103 1.74 8.83 5.11
C VAL A 103 1.86 10.34 4.87
N GLU A 104 3.05 10.91 5.00
CA GLU A 104 3.30 12.33 4.74
C GLU A 104 3.01 12.70 3.28
N ALA A 105 3.45 11.88 2.32
CA ALA A 105 3.15 12.09 0.91
C ALA A 105 1.63 12.01 0.62
N PHE A 106 0.93 11.10 1.29
CA PHE A 106 -0.53 11.01 1.19
C PHE A 106 -1.22 12.24 1.77
N MET A 107 -0.76 12.78 2.90
CA MET A 107 -1.27 14.04 3.45
C MET A 107 -1.08 15.21 2.46
N ASP A 108 0.03 15.24 1.71
CA ASP A 108 0.25 16.29 0.70
C ASP A 108 -0.76 16.18 -0.44
N VAL A 109 -1.10 14.97 -0.89
CA VAL A 109 -2.17 14.75 -1.89
C VAL A 109 -3.51 15.24 -1.37
N VAL A 110 -3.86 14.92 -0.12
CA VAL A 110 -5.11 15.38 0.49
C VAL A 110 -5.16 16.90 0.57
N ARG A 111 -4.06 17.54 0.98
CA ARG A 111 -3.97 19.02 1.09
C ARG A 111 -4.07 19.74 -0.27
N SER A 112 -3.57 19.08 -1.34
CA SER A 112 -3.63 19.63 -2.70
C SER A 112 -4.94 19.33 -3.44
N CYS A 113 -5.84 18.57 -2.82
CA CYS A 113 -7.12 18.24 -3.42
C CYS A 113 -8.10 19.40 -3.29
N GLU A 114 -8.44 20.03 -4.41
CA GLU A 114 -9.39 21.17 -4.46
C GLU A 114 -10.86 20.73 -4.46
N ALA A 115 -11.15 19.43 -4.53
CA ALA A 115 -12.52 18.94 -4.57
C ALA A 115 -13.18 19.01 -3.18
N ASP A 116 -14.42 19.52 -3.13
CA ASP A 116 -15.22 19.54 -1.90
C ASP A 116 -15.53 18.14 -1.33
N ARG A 117 -15.46 17.12 -2.18
CA ARG A 117 -15.70 15.72 -1.81
C ARG A 117 -14.66 14.81 -2.45
N TYR A 118 -14.01 13.97 -1.66
CA TYR A 118 -13.06 12.95 -2.11
C TYR A 118 -13.23 11.66 -1.29
N ASP A 119 -12.68 10.56 -1.80
CA ASP A 119 -12.68 9.25 -1.15
C ASP A 119 -11.29 8.64 -1.29
N PHE A 120 -10.41 8.98 -0.37
CA PHE A 120 -9.03 8.57 -0.38
C PHE A 120 -8.76 7.52 0.69
N THR A 121 -8.02 6.49 0.34
CA THR A 121 -7.69 5.38 1.24
C THR A 121 -6.18 5.19 1.31
N LEU A 122 -5.64 5.17 2.52
CA LEU A 122 -4.28 4.72 2.80
C LEU A 122 -4.34 3.47 3.67
N ARG A 123 -3.72 2.38 3.21
CA ARG A 123 -3.58 1.13 3.96
C ARG A 123 -2.12 0.91 4.32
N GLU A 124 -1.81 0.91 5.61
CA GLU A 124 -0.54 0.36 6.11
C GLU A 124 -0.77 -1.12 6.37
N THR A 125 -0.10 -1.98 5.60
CA THR A 125 -0.36 -3.42 5.64
C THR A 125 0.85 -4.25 5.22
N VAL A 126 0.74 -5.57 5.30
CA VAL A 126 1.82 -6.52 5.00
C VAL A 126 2.11 -6.62 3.50
N THR A 127 3.34 -7.02 3.16
CA THR A 127 3.85 -7.05 1.78
C THR A 127 2.96 -7.85 0.82
N SER A 128 2.42 -9.00 1.24
CA SER A 128 1.53 -9.82 0.40
C SER A 128 0.22 -9.11 0.07
N GLU A 129 -0.37 -8.41 1.04
CA GLU A 129 -1.60 -7.64 0.83
C GLU A 129 -1.37 -6.41 -0.05
N ILE A 130 -0.21 -5.74 0.06
CA ILE A 130 0.14 -4.64 -0.85
C ILE A 130 0.15 -5.12 -2.29
N ILE A 131 0.79 -6.26 -2.57
CA ILE A 131 0.86 -6.84 -3.91
C ILE A 131 -0.54 -7.20 -4.41
N ASP A 132 -1.35 -7.86 -3.58
CA ASP A 132 -2.72 -8.25 -3.90
C ASP A 132 -3.65 -7.02 -4.11
N ASP A 133 -3.50 -5.97 -3.31
CA ASP A 133 -4.27 -4.73 -3.46
C ASP A 133 -4.01 -4.05 -4.80
N VAL A 134 -2.74 -3.98 -5.24
CA VAL A 134 -2.40 -3.39 -6.54
C VAL A 134 -2.81 -4.31 -7.68
N ALA A 135 -2.58 -5.61 -7.57
CA ALA A 135 -2.97 -6.59 -8.58
C ALA A 135 -4.49 -6.60 -8.82
N ARG A 136 -5.29 -6.43 -7.76
CA ARG A 136 -6.77 -6.42 -7.83
C ARG A 136 -7.39 -5.02 -7.89
N HIS A 137 -6.62 -3.98 -8.20
CA HIS A 137 -7.08 -2.59 -8.30
C HIS A 137 -7.75 -2.04 -7.03
N ARG A 138 -7.51 -2.61 -5.85
CA ARG A 138 -7.93 -2.04 -4.56
C ARG A 138 -7.06 -0.85 -4.16
N SER A 139 -5.82 -0.82 -4.64
CA SER A 139 -4.92 0.33 -4.55
C SER A 139 -4.28 0.60 -5.90
N GLU A 140 -4.11 1.87 -6.23
CA GLU A 140 -3.47 2.30 -7.48
C GLU A 140 -1.96 2.14 -7.38
N ILE A 141 -1.42 2.37 -6.19
CA ILE A 141 0.02 2.35 -5.91
C ILE A 141 0.28 1.51 -4.67
N GLY A 142 1.27 0.63 -4.76
CA GLY A 142 1.90 -0.03 -3.63
C GLY A 142 3.24 0.62 -3.29
N VAL A 143 3.62 0.65 -2.00
CA VAL A 143 4.97 1.06 -1.56
C VAL A 143 5.57 -0.04 -0.71
N LEU A 144 6.64 -0.66 -1.18
CA LEU A 144 7.35 -1.71 -0.46
C LEU A 144 8.86 -1.65 -0.68
N TYR A 145 9.62 -2.47 0.05
CA TYR A 145 11.05 -2.55 -0.14
C TYR A 145 11.52 -3.91 -0.68
N LEU A 146 12.66 -3.87 -1.34
CA LEU A 146 13.46 -5.02 -1.73
C LEU A 146 14.80 -5.01 -0.96
N SER A 147 15.30 -6.20 -0.64
CA SER A 147 16.60 -6.45 -0.06
C SER A 147 17.27 -7.61 -0.79
N ARG A 148 18.52 -7.90 -0.52
CA ARG A 148 19.21 -9.09 -1.12
C ARG A 148 18.46 -10.40 -0.88
N ARG A 149 17.71 -10.49 0.24
CA ARG A 149 17.00 -11.72 0.63
C ARG A 149 15.68 -11.91 -0.10
N ASN A 150 14.92 -10.86 -0.35
CA ASN A 150 13.56 -10.94 -0.86
C ASN A 150 13.41 -10.55 -2.34
N GLU A 151 14.36 -9.80 -2.90
CA GLU A 151 14.27 -9.22 -4.24
C GLU A 151 13.91 -10.26 -5.30
N ARG A 152 14.64 -11.38 -5.35
CA ARG A 152 14.40 -12.42 -6.36
C ARG A 152 12.98 -13.01 -6.27
N ALA A 153 12.51 -13.26 -5.05
CA ALA A 153 11.19 -13.84 -4.82
C ALA A 153 10.08 -12.83 -5.15
N LEU A 154 10.19 -11.59 -4.62
CA LEU A 154 9.20 -10.55 -4.85
C LEU A 154 9.14 -10.12 -6.31
N MET A 155 10.26 -9.94 -6.99
CA MET A 155 10.27 -9.60 -8.43
C MET A 155 9.61 -10.69 -9.29
N LYS A 156 9.76 -11.99 -8.92
CA LYS A 156 9.05 -13.07 -9.59
C LYS A 156 7.54 -13.00 -9.37
N ILE A 157 7.10 -12.66 -8.15
CA ILE A 157 5.69 -12.51 -7.81
C ILE A 157 5.11 -11.31 -8.55
N LEU A 158 5.77 -10.14 -8.49
CA LEU A 158 5.33 -8.94 -9.18
C LEU A 158 5.15 -9.17 -10.68
N LYS A 159 6.13 -9.84 -11.32
CA LYS A 159 6.03 -10.19 -12.74
C LYS A 159 4.86 -11.13 -13.05
N LYS A 160 4.57 -12.10 -12.17
CA LYS A 160 3.44 -13.02 -12.32
C LYS A 160 2.09 -12.29 -12.27
N GLU A 161 1.99 -11.24 -11.46
CA GLU A 161 0.78 -10.44 -11.26
C GLU A 161 0.72 -9.21 -12.20
N ASP A 162 1.56 -9.14 -13.25
CA ASP A 162 1.67 -8.01 -14.19
C ASP A 162 1.91 -6.65 -13.51
N LEU A 163 2.71 -6.68 -12.45
CA LEU A 163 3.11 -5.50 -11.69
C LEU A 163 4.55 -5.09 -12.03
N SER A 164 4.79 -3.79 -12.03
CA SER A 164 6.10 -3.17 -12.18
C SER A 164 6.60 -2.62 -10.85
N PHE A 165 7.90 -2.68 -10.63
CA PHE A 165 8.58 -2.05 -9.50
C PHE A 165 9.46 -0.91 -9.99
N GLU A 166 9.26 0.29 -9.47
CA GLU A 166 10.09 1.46 -9.72
C GLU A 166 10.80 1.89 -8.45
N GLU A 167 12.13 1.95 -8.49
CA GLU A 167 12.94 2.37 -7.35
C GLU A 167 12.73 3.85 -7.01
N LEU A 168 12.47 4.14 -5.73
CA LEU A 168 12.44 5.51 -5.18
C LEU A 168 13.80 5.90 -4.59
N PHE A 169 14.36 5.03 -3.76
CA PHE A 169 15.69 5.23 -3.16
C PHE A 169 16.28 3.92 -2.63
N VAL A 170 17.59 3.92 -2.47
CA VAL A 170 18.34 2.86 -1.81
C VAL A 170 18.99 3.40 -0.54
N SER A 171 18.93 2.63 0.52
CA SER A 171 19.52 2.99 1.81
C SER A 171 20.23 1.78 2.43
N ARG A 172 21.10 2.03 3.39
CA ARG A 172 21.63 1.00 4.27
C ARG A 172 20.67 0.77 5.45
N PRO A 173 20.59 -0.45 6.00
CA PRO A 173 19.79 -0.70 7.19
C PRO A 173 20.20 0.18 8.37
N HIS A 174 19.21 0.68 9.10
CA HIS A 174 19.35 1.43 10.34
C HIS A 174 18.55 0.78 11.45
N VAL A 175 19.05 0.91 12.67
CA VAL A 175 18.33 0.52 13.88
C VAL A 175 17.55 1.73 14.37
N PHE A 176 16.24 1.59 14.54
CA PHE A 176 15.39 2.55 15.22
C PHE A 176 15.27 2.17 16.68
N LEU A 177 15.58 3.12 17.56
CA LEU A 177 15.55 2.93 19.01
C LEU A 177 15.27 4.26 19.72
N GLY A 178 14.93 4.19 20.99
CA GLY A 178 14.69 5.39 21.80
C GLY A 178 15.96 6.21 21.97
N LYS A 179 15.84 7.54 22.01
CA LYS A 179 17.00 8.45 22.24
C LYS A 179 17.74 8.23 23.57
N ARG A 180 17.07 7.59 24.56
CA ARG A 180 17.65 7.23 25.86
C ARG A 180 18.29 5.85 25.88
N HIS A 181 18.07 5.06 24.81
CA HIS A 181 18.62 3.72 24.69
C HIS A 181 20.16 3.75 24.78
N PRO A 182 20.82 2.78 25.47
CA PRO A 182 22.27 2.75 25.62
C PRO A 182 23.07 2.83 24.32
N LEU A 183 22.51 2.30 23.22
CA LEU A 183 23.13 2.32 21.89
C LEU A 183 22.77 3.57 21.05
N ALA A 184 21.92 4.48 21.54
CA ALA A 184 21.43 5.63 20.75
C ALA A 184 22.54 6.59 20.28
N LYS A 185 23.63 6.70 21.06
CA LYS A 185 24.76 7.59 20.79
C LYS A 185 25.96 6.86 20.19
N ARG A 186 25.76 5.63 19.67
CA ARG A 186 26.85 4.81 19.14
C ARG A 186 27.42 5.42 17.87
N LYS A 187 28.64 5.95 17.97
CA LYS A 187 29.40 6.44 16.79
C LYS A 187 29.89 5.26 15.95
N GLY A 188 29.71 5.34 14.62
CA GLY A 188 30.20 4.31 13.68
C GLY A 188 29.27 3.10 13.52
N GLY A 189 28.02 3.17 14.04
CA GLY A 189 26.98 2.14 13.82
C GLY A 189 26.99 1.03 14.86
N ILE A 190 25.92 0.23 14.86
CA ILE A 190 25.64 -0.88 15.78
C ILE A 190 25.88 -2.20 15.06
N SER A 191 26.54 -3.15 15.71
CA SER A 191 26.67 -4.53 15.19
C SER A 191 25.45 -5.37 15.57
N PRO A 192 25.06 -6.38 14.76
CA PRO A 192 23.94 -7.27 15.10
C PRO A 192 24.06 -7.94 16.49
N LYS A 193 25.29 -8.27 16.93
CA LYS A 193 25.56 -8.89 18.24
C LYS A 193 25.23 -7.95 19.40
N GLU A 194 25.44 -6.65 19.25
CA GLU A 194 25.13 -5.67 20.30
C GLU A 194 23.62 -5.58 20.55
N LEU A 195 22.80 -5.99 19.59
CA LEU A 195 21.34 -5.98 19.66
C LEU A 195 20.74 -7.20 20.38
N ASP A 196 21.49 -8.28 20.59
CA ASP A 196 20.99 -9.53 21.19
C ASP A 196 20.52 -9.37 22.63
N ALA A 197 20.98 -8.33 23.32
CA ALA A 197 20.57 -7.99 24.70
C ALA A 197 19.18 -7.34 24.77
N TYR A 198 18.64 -6.82 23.66
CA TYR A 198 17.45 -6.00 23.63
C TYR A 198 16.29 -6.68 22.89
N PRO A 199 15.02 -6.36 23.22
CA PRO A 199 13.88 -6.87 22.48
C PRO A 199 13.85 -6.36 21.04
N PHE A 200 13.74 -7.27 20.07
CA PHE A 200 13.47 -6.94 18.68
C PHE A 200 11.95 -6.80 18.49
N ILE A 201 11.52 -5.69 17.91
CA ILE A 201 10.12 -5.42 17.64
C ILE A 201 9.94 -5.40 16.13
N SER A 202 9.08 -6.28 15.64
CA SER A 202 8.84 -6.50 14.21
C SER A 202 7.35 -6.44 13.89
N PHE A 203 7.01 -6.21 12.63
CA PHE A 203 5.64 -6.29 12.17
C PHE A 203 5.22 -7.75 11.95
N GLU A 204 3.97 -8.07 12.29
CA GLU A 204 3.36 -9.35 11.99
C GLU A 204 3.13 -9.47 10.48
N GLN A 205 3.46 -10.62 9.88
CA GLN A 205 3.42 -10.81 8.42
C GLN A 205 2.20 -11.62 7.93
N GLY A 206 1.11 -11.64 8.69
CA GLY A 206 -0.12 -12.33 8.30
C GLY A 206 0.02 -13.86 8.21
N VAL A 207 -0.89 -14.50 7.48
CA VAL A 207 -1.00 -15.98 7.40
C VAL A 207 0.13 -16.60 6.57
N GLU A 208 0.64 -15.89 5.57
CA GLU A 208 1.74 -16.35 4.73
C GLU A 208 3.10 -16.02 5.35
N ASN A 209 3.47 -16.68 6.42
CA ASN A 209 4.74 -16.50 7.16
C ASN A 209 6.02 -16.79 6.32
N ALA A 210 6.00 -16.52 5.03
CA ALA A 210 7.17 -16.64 4.18
C ALA A 210 8.16 -15.51 4.47
N LEU A 211 9.39 -15.86 4.79
CA LEU A 211 10.47 -14.94 5.18
C LEU A 211 10.74 -13.80 4.18
N TYR A 212 10.40 -13.99 2.91
CA TYR A 212 10.59 -12.98 1.89
C TYR A 212 9.51 -11.87 1.91
N PHE A 213 8.44 -12.03 2.69
CA PHE A 213 7.45 -10.98 2.92
C PHE A 213 7.76 -10.09 4.14
N SER A 214 8.77 -10.45 4.95
CA SER A 214 9.15 -9.67 6.14
C SER A 214 9.44 -8.20 5.78
N GLU A 215 8.96 -7.28 6.60
CA GLU A 215 9.25 -5.84 6.46
C GLU A 215 10.61 -5.45 7.04
N GLU A 216 11.24 -6.33 7.79
CA GLU A 216 12.56 -6.11 8.36
C GLU A 216 13.63 -6.91 7.61
N VAL A 217 14.74 -6.25 7.30
CA VAL A 217 15.89 -6.89 6.64
C VAL A 217 16.46 -8.03 7.48
N MET A 218 16.32 -7.94 8.80
CA MET A 218 16.70 -9.00 9.73
C MET A 218 15.47 -9.77 10.17
N PRO A 219 15.30 -11.05 9.75
CA PRO A 219 14.13 -11.81 10.14
C PRO A 219 14.14 -12.11 11.64
N ALA A 220 12.94 -12.09 12.24
CA ALA A 220 12.71 -12.36 13.64
C ALA A 220 13.14 -13.76 14.11
N ILE A 221 13.33 -14.71 13.19
CA ILE A 221 13.60 -16.14 13.48
C ILE A 221 14.87 -16.34 14.30
N ASP A 222 15.88 -15.49 14.10
CA ASP A 222 17.17 -15.65 14.78
C ASP A 222 17.27 -14.82 16.08
N ARG A 223 16.16 -14.23 16.56
CA ARG A 223 16.18 -13.36 17.74
C ARG A 223 15.61 -14.03 18.97
N LYS A 224 16.40 -14.03 20.07
CA LYS A 224 15.99 -14.62 21.34
C LYS A 224 14.80 -13.91 21.97
N ARG A 225 14.63 -12.61 21.71
CA ARG A 225 13.58 -11.76 22.26
C ARG A 225 12.90 -11.04 21.09
N ASN A 226 11.75 -11.53 20.67
CA ASN A 226 11.00 -10.96 19.57
C ASN A 226 9.56 -10.65 19.99
N ILE A 227 9.10 -9.45 19.69
CA ILE A 227 7.74 -8.97 19.92
C ILE A 227 7.17 -8.61 18.55
N ARG A 228 5.97 -9.12 18.22
CA ARG A 228 5.28 -8.80 16.97
C ARG A 228 4.15 -7.83 17.22
N VAL A 229 4.01 -6.86 16.35
CA VAL A 229 2.97 -5.82 16.39
C VAL A 229 2.34 -5.64 15.01
N ARG A 230 1.20 -4.94 14.96
CA ARG A 230 0.48 -4.69 13.70
C ARG A 230 0.48 -3.23 13.29
N ASP A 231 0.92 -2.32 14.15
CA ASP A 231 0.87 -0.89 13.88
C ASP A 231 2.09 -0.15 14.43
N ARG A 232 2.37 1.02 13.82
CA ARG A 232 3.52 1.85 14.17
C ARG A 232 3.44 2.49 15.56
N ALA A 233 2.24 2.81 16.03
CA ALA A 233 2.08 3.44 17.33
C ALA A 233 2.45 2.47 18.45
N THR A 234 1.95 1.24 18.39
CA THR A 234 2.33 0.16 19.32
C THR A 234 3.83 -0.14 19.23
N MET A 235 4.39 -0.21 18.01
CA MET A 235 5.84 -0.41 17.83
C MET A 235 6.64 0.68 18.53
N THR A 236 6.31 1.95 18.31
CA THR A 236 7.00 3.08 18.93
C THR A 236 6.93 3.04 20.46
N ASN A 237 5.74 2.76 21.00
CA ASN A 237 5.55 2.66 22.46
C ASN A 237 6.40 1.55 23.07
N LEU A 238 6.48 0.38 22.43
CA LEU A 238 7.30 -0.74 22.90
C LEU A 238 8.81 -0.46 22.75
N ILE A 239 9.24 0.19 21.68
CA ILE A 239 10.64 0.63 21.52
C ILE A 239 11.03 1.53 22.69
N LEU A 240 10.18 2.50 23.06
CA LEU A 240 10.48 3.46 24.13
C LEU A 240 10.32 2.85 25.52
N GLY A 241 9.33 1.98 25.72
CA GLY A 241 8.99 1.43 27.03
C GLY A 241 9.84 0.23 27.48
N LEU A 242 10.47 -0.49 26.52
CA LEU A 242 11.21 -1.72 26.78
C LEU A 242 12.70 -1.63 26.38
N ASP A 243 13.19 -0.45 26.05
CA ASP A 243 14.51 -0.30 25.40
C ASP A 243 14.65 -1.24 24.19
N GLY A 244 13.56 -1.40 23.42
CA GLY A 244 13.52 -2.25 22.26
C GLY A 244 14.07 -1.56 21.01
N TYR A 245 14.12 -2.32 19.91
CA TYR A 245 14.56 -1.79 18.62
C TYR A 245 13.82 -2.46 17.46
N THR A 246 13.80 -1.76 16.31
CA THR A 246 13.48 -2.35 15.00
C THR A 246 14.52 -1.99 13.96
N VAL A 247 14.47 -2.63 12.78
CA VAL A 247 15.40 -2.35 11.67
C VAL A 247 14.61 -1.82 10.47
N ALA A 248 15.00 -0.65 9.98
CA ALA A 248 14.30 0.06 8.91
C ALA A 248 15.27 0.77 7.95
N SER A 249 14.72 1.47 6.95
CA SER A 249 15.49 2.18 5.92
C SER A 249 16.30 3.39 6.40
N GLY A 250 16.08 3.83 7.65
CA GLY A 250 16.70 5.07 8.15
C GLY A 250 15.98 6.35 7.73
N ALA A 251 14.97 6.27 6.87
CA ALA A 251 14.07 7.38 6.56
C ALA A 251 13.13 7.62 7.75
N LEU A 252 13.53 8.54 8.63
CA LEU A 252 12.81 8.85 9.87
C LEU A 252 12.09 10.19 9.71
N SER A 253 10.78 10.19 9.86
CA SER A 253 9.99 11.42 10.00
C SER A 253 9.97 11.86 11.47
N ARG A 254 10.48 13.05 11.75
CA ARG A 254 10.43 13.61 13.11
C ARG A 254 9.01 13.96 13.54
N GLU A 255 8.16 14.33 12.60
CA GLU A 255 6.77 14.68 12.88
C GLU A 255 5.92 13.46 13.26
N LEU A 256 6.08 12.35 12.53
CA LEU A 256 5.26 11.16 12.72
C LEU A 256 5.87 10.09 13.62
N ASN A 257 7.20 9.98 13.69
CA ASN A 257 7.88 9.06 14.61
C ASN A 257 8.16 9.69 15.99
N GLY A 258 7.95 11.01 16.11
CA GLY A 258 8.23 11.77 17.34
C GLY A 258 9.73 12.04 17.55
N PRO A 259 10.06 12.97 18.46
CA PRO A 259 11.43 13.40 18.72
C PRO A 259 12.25 12.40 19.55
N ASP A 260 11.61 11.34 20.05
CA ASP A 260 12.20 10.38 20.98
C ASP A 260 12.77 9.15 20.27
N ILE A 261 12.52 8.96 18.96
CA ILE A 261 13.11 7.89 18.15
C ILE A 261 14.32 8.43 17.38
N VAL A 262 15.39 7.64 17.35
CA VAL A 262 16.60 7.91 16.59
C VAL A 262 16.94 6.74 15.69
N ALA A 263 17.57 7.04 14.54
CA ALA A 263 18.06 6.05 13.59
C ALA A 263 19.59 5.98 13.71
N VAL A 264 20.12 4.79 13.99
CA VAL A 264 21.56 4.53 14.06
C VAL A 264 21.95 3.51 12.99
N PRO A 265 23.00 3.73 12.18
CA PRO A 265 23.41 2.78 11.14
C PRO A 265 23.64 1.37 11.71
N LEU A 266 23.12 0.35 11.02
CA LEU A 266 23.40 -1.06 11.32
C LEU A 266 24.60 -1.53 10.49
N LYS A 267 25.61 -2.12 11.15
CA LYS A 267 26.78 -2.73 10.50
C LYS A 267 26.39 -4.06 9.85
N MET A 268 25.79 -3.98 8.68
CA MET A 268 25.33 -5.12 7.91
C MET A 268 25.57 -4.86 6.42
N ASP A 269 26.05 -5.89 5.72
CA ASP A 269 26.20 -5.83 4.26
C ASP A 269 24.88 -6.21 3.58
N ASP A 270 23.90 -5.32 3.69
CA ASP A 270 22.63 -5.42 2.99
C ASP A 270 22.15 -4.01 2.58
N PHE A 271 21.12 -3.97 1.75
CA PHE A 271 20.48 -2.73 1.33
C PHE A 271 18.96 -2.83 1.53
N ILE A 272 18.34 -1.67 1.62
CA ILE A 272 16.89 -1.50 1.59
C ILE A 272 16.59 -0.62 0.38
N ARG A 273 16.04 -1.22 -0.67
CA ARG A 273 15.60 -0.54 -1.87
C ARG A 273 14.09 -0.32 -1.78
N VAL A 274 13.68 0.88 -1.43
CA VAL A 274 12.26 1.23 -1.39
C VAL A 274 11.79 1.64 -2.77
N GLY A 275 10.62 1.19 -3.17
CA GLY A 275 10.05 1.52 -4.47
C GLY A 275 8.53 1.45 -4.51
N LEU A 276 8.03 1.87 -5.67
CA LEU A 276 6.64 1.85 -6.03
C LEU A 276 6.30 0.55 -6.74
N VAL A 277 5.14 0.02 -6.45
CA VAL A 277 4.52 -1.07 -7.21
C VAL A 277 3.28 -0.52 -7.88
N THR A 278 3.21 -0.67 -9.21
CA THR A 278 2.06 -0.25 -10.03
C THR A 278 1.75 -1.33 -11.06
N ARG A 279 0.58 -1.29 -11.66
CA ARG A 279 0.28 -2.17 -12.79
C ARG A 279 1.06 -1.75 -14.03
N ALA A 280 1.61 -2.74 -14.73
CA ALA A 280 2.34 -2.50 -15.97
C ALA A 280 1.40 -1.94 -17.05
N GLY A 281 1.85 -0.90 -17.75
CA GLY A 281 1.10 -0.30 -18.87
C GLY A 281 -0.13 0.54 -18.50
N ILE A 282 -0.40 0.77 -17.20
CA ILE A 282 -1.51 1.62 -16.74
C ILE A 282 -0.98 2.98 -16.28
N SER A 283 -1.57 4.05 -16.83
CA SER A 283 -1.24 5.42 -16.41
C SER A 283 -1.86 5.74 -15.05
N LEU A 284 -1.10 6.42 -14.20
CA LEU A 284 -1.57 6.88 -12.91
C LEU A 284 -2.64 7.98 -13.06
N SER A 285 -3.56 8.03 -12.11
CA SER A 285 -4.49 9.14 -11.93
C SER A 285 -3.73 10.43 -11.57
N SER A 286 -4.42 11.59 -11.62
CA SER A 286 -3.84 12.85 -11.15
C SER A 286 -3.39 12.77 -9.69
N ALA A 287 -4.19 12.15 -8.81
CA ALA A 287 -3.83 11.93 -7.41
C ALA A 287 -2.63 10.98 -7.26
N GLY A 288 -2.60 9.89 -8.06
CA GLY A 288 -1.46 8.98 -8.11
C GLY A 288 -0.17 9.66 -8.54
N GLY A 289 -0.22 10.48 -9.60
CA GLY A 289 0.91 11.29 -10.06
C GLY A 289 1.39 12.27 -8.99
N SER A 290 0.48 12.96 -8.30
CA SER A 290 0.80 13.85 -7.18
C SER A 290 1.44 13.11 -6.00
N PHE A 291 0.95 11.91 -5.69
CA PHE A 291 1.52 11.06 -4.63
C PHE A 291 2.96 10.66 -4.95
N VAL A 292 3.23 10.21 -6.18
CA VAL A 292 4.60 9.86 -6.61
C VAL A 292 5.53 11.06 -6.54
N ALA A 293 5.08 12.24 -6.97
CA ALA A 293 5.86 13.47 -6.88
C ALA A 293 6.19 13.83 -5.42
N ALA A 294 5.20 13.77 -4.53
CA ALA A 294 5.38 14.01 -3.10
C ALA A 294 6.34 12.99 -2.45
N LEU A 295 6.21 11.70 -2.79
CA LEU A 295 7.14 10.66 -2.32
C LEU A 295 8.58 10.96 -2.74
N ARG A 296 8.81 11.28 -4.01
CA ARG A 296 10.15 11.61 -4.52
C ARG A 296 10.75 12.81 -3.81
N GLN A 297 9.96 13.87 -3.59
CA GLN A 297 10.40 15.06 -2.87
C GLN A 297 10.82 14.74 -1.42
N ARG A 298 10.02 13.97 -0.70
CA ARG A 298 10.27 13.60 0.70
C ARG A 298 11.45 12.63 0.83
N THR A 299 11.59 11.69 -0.07
CA THR A 299 12.70 10.71 -0.04
C THR A 299 14.03 11.30 -0.49
N GLN A 300 14.05 12.28 -1.39
CA GLN A 300 15.27 13.04 -1.74
C GLN A 300 15.80 13.88 -0.56
N ALA A 301 14.91 14.41 0.27
CA ALA A 301 15.26 15.13 1.49
C ALA A 301 15.80 14.21 2.59
N ALA A 302 15.37 12.95 2.62
CA ALA A 302 15.75 11.93 3.61
C ALA A 302 16.96 11.07 3.21
N GLY A 303 17.52 11.27 2.01
CA GLY A 303 18.64 10.50 1.49
C GLY A 303 19.88 10.52 2.41
N PRO A 304 20.69 9.44 2.44
CA PRO A 304 21.70 9.14 3.47
C PRO A 304 22.88 10.15 3.61
N GLY A 305 22.88 11.24 2.85
CA GLY A 305 23.95 12.25 2.87
C GLY A 305 23.64 13.54 3.65
N ARG A 306 22.40 13.81 4.09
CA ARG A 306 22.03 15.09 4.72
C ARG A 306 21.71 15.03 6.21
N ALA A 307 21.38 13.88 6.77
CA ALA A 307 21.13 13.74 8.22
C ALA A 307 22.36 14.05 9.10
N GLN A 308 23.59 13.99 8.54
CA GLN A 308 24.82 14.33 9.26
C GLN A 308 25.15 15.84 9.30
N LYS A 309 24.57 16.69 8.45
CA LYS A 309 24.85 18.14 8.45
C LYS A 309 23.94 18.98 9.35
N ALA A 310 22.82 18.44 9.84
CA ALA A 310 21.89 19.17 10.71
C ALA A 310 22.15 18.96 12.21
N ALA A 311 23.05 18.07 12.60
CA ALA A 311 23.43 17.82 13.99
C ALA A 311 24.72 18.58 14.45
N GLY A 312 25.21 19.49 13.61
CA GLY A 312 26.44 20.26 13.86
C GLY A 312 26.25 21.76 13.70
N LYS A 313 25.11 22.32 14.18
CA LYS A 313 24.97 23.76 14.47
C LYS A 313 24.20 23.95 15.75
#